data_2fd325ced526d84c3dcbf7dabac510f3
#
_entry.id   2fd325ced526d84c3dcbf7dabac510f3
#
_cell.length_a   1.000
_cell.length_b   1.000
_cell.length_c   1.000
_cell.angle_alpha   90.00
_cell.angle_beta   90.00
_cell.angle_gamma   90.00
#
_symmetry.space_group_name_H-M   'P 1'
#
loop_
_entity.id
_entity.type
_entity.pdbx_description
1 polymer ?
#
loop_
_entity_poly.entity_id
_entity_poly.type
_entity_poly.pdbx_seq_one_letter_code
_entity_poly.pdbx_strand_id
1 'polypeptide(L)'
;MPSYVDPSKCDGCKGGDKTACMYICPNDLMVLNVEEMKAYNQEPDACWECYSCVKICPQGAVFVRGYDDFVPMGGQVHPMRSSNDIMWTVKFRNGNLKRFKFPIRTTVEGAANAYVAQKGASLDDECLLLESNLPTPKI
;
A
#
# COMPACT_ATOMS: atom_id res chain seq x y z
N MET A 1 8.72 2.80 -6.69
CA MET A 1 9.20 2.13 -5.44
C MET A 1 8.57 0.74 -5.36
N PRO A 2 9.21 -0.30 -5.89
CA PRO A 2 8.66 -1.64 -5.89
C PRO A 2 8.44 -2.18 -4.47
N SER A 3 7.57 -3.18 -4.36
CA SER A 3 7.30 -3.86 -3.10
C SER A 3 8.35 -4.94 -2.83
N TYR A 4 8.76 -5.02 -1.57
CA TYR A 4 9.66 -6.04 -1.06
C TYR A 4 9.03 -6.78 0.11
N VAL A 5 9.47 -8.00 0.35
CA VAL A 5 9.03 -8.81 1.48
C VAL A 5 10.16 -8.95 2.49
N ASP A 6 9.85 -8.71 3.74
CA ASP A 6 10.75 -9.02 4.86
C ASP A 6 10.55 -10.50 5.25
N PRO A 7 11.53 -11.38 4.95
CA PRO A 7 11.38 -12.80 5.19
C PRO A 7 11.30 -13.14 6.68
N SER A 8 11.79 -12.26 7.56
CA SER A 8 11.73 -12.49 9.01
C SER A 8 10.30 -12.37 9.57
N LYS A 9 9.45 -11.57 8.89
CA LYS A 9 8.05 -11.35 9.26
C LYS A 9 7.06 -12.18 8.46
N CYS A 10 7.44 -12.59 7.26
CA CYS A 10 6.58 -13.37 6.39
C CYS A 10 6.42 -14.79 6.93
N ASP A 11 5.19 -15.25 7.07
CA ASP A 11 4.83 -16.61 7.48
C ASP A 11 4.15 -17.42 6.35
N GLY A 12 4.25 -16.95 5.11
CA GLY A 12 3.58 -17.59 3.97
C GLY A 12 2.07 -17.63 4.09
N CYS A 13 1.45 -16.73 4.88
CA CYS A 13 0.03 -16.76 5.22
C CYS A 13 -0.40 -18.10 5.84
N LYS A 14 0.44 -18.66 6.72
CA LYS A 14 0.21 -19.91 7.48
C LYS A 14 0.00 -21.15 6.61
N GLY A 15 0.64 -21.21 5.45
CA GLY A 15 0.66 -22.42 4.62
C GLY A 15 -0.57 -22.62 3.73
N GLY A 16 -1.29 -21.57 3.43
CA GLY A 16 -2.30 -21.61 2.38
C GLY A 16 -1.67 -21.79 1.00
N ASP A 17 -2.43 -22.31 0.04
CA ASP A 17 -1.99 -22.53 -1.36
C ASP A 17 -1.55 -21.22 -2.04
N LYS A 18 -2.15 -20.11 -1.64
CA LYS A 18 -1.82 -18.77 -2.11
C LYS A 18 -1.78 -17.77 -0.96
N THR A 19 -0.79 -16.90 -0.99
CA THR A 19 -0.69 -15.82 -0.02
C THR A 19 -1.59 -14.65 -0.38
N ALA A 20 -1.96 -13.82 0.61
CA ALA A 20 -2.78 -12.64 0.38
C ALA A 20 -2.16 -11.67 -0.63
N CYS A 21 -0.83 -11.52 -0.61
CA CYS A 21 -0.12 -10.67 -1.56
C CYS A 21 -0.13 -11.23 -3.00
N MET A 22 -0.15 -12.56 -3.18
CA MET A 22 -0.34 -13.17 -4.50
C MET A 22 -1.74 -12.89 -5.05
N TYR A 23 -2.75 -13.03 -4.22
CA TYR A 23 -4.14 -12.80 -4.63
C TYR A 23 -4.42 -11.39 -5.11
N ILE A 24 -3.81 -10.41 -4.45
CA ILE A 24 -4.14 -9.01 -4.70
C ILE A 24 -3.25 -8.36 -5.76
N CYS A 25 -2.17 -9.02 -6.17
CA CYS A 25 -1.24 -8.45 -7.14
C CYS A 25 -1.87 -8.45 -8.54
N PRO A 26 -2.14 -7.29 -9.16
CA PRO A 26 -2.78 -7.23 -10.47
C PRO A 26 -1.85 -7.72 -11.60
N ASN A 27 -0.56 -7.84 -11.33
CA ASN A 27 0.47 -8.21 -12.30
C ASN A 27 1.14 -9.56 -11.96
N ASP A 28 0.57 -10.34 -11.04
CA ASP A 28 1.03 -11.66 -10.61
C ASP A 28 2.52 -11.76 -10.24
N LEU A 29 3.08 -10.67 -9.70
CA LEU A 29 4.50 -10.59 -9.37
C LEU A 29 4.87 -11.25 -8.04
N MET A 30 3.89 -11.40 -7.15
CA MET A 30 4.12 -11.99 -5.84
C MET A 30 4.04 -13.51 -5.95
N VAL A 31 5.10 -14.19 -5.53
CA VAL A 31 5.24 -15.65 -5.59
C VAL A 31 5.58 -16.20 -4.22
N LEU A 32 5.11 -17.39 -3.92
CA LEU A 32 5.44 -18.13 -2.69
C LEU A 32 6.58 -19.12 -2.96
N ASN A 33 7.69 -18.95 -2.25
CA ASN A 33 8.66 -20.03 -2.10
C ASN A 33 8.09 -21.04 -1.11
N VAL A 34 7.67 -22.20 -1.60
CA VAL A 34 7.00 -23.24 -0.81
C VAL A 34 7.95 -23.90 0.19
N GLU A 35 9.24 -24.03 -0.15
CA GLU A 35 10.23 -24.65 0.71
C GLU A 35 10.50 -23.82 1.97
N GLU A 36 10.61 -22.51 1.80
CA GLU A 36 10.87 -21.59 2.91
C GLU A 36 9.59 -21.00 3.51
N MET A 37 8.45 -21.20 2.87
CA MET A 37 7.17 -20.57 3.21
C MET A 37 7.28 -19.03 3.26
N LYS A 38 7.96 -18.44 2.28
CA LYS A 38 8.17 -17.00 2.17
C LYS A 38 7.69 -16.50 0.82
N ALA A 39 6.92 -15.42 0.84
CA ALA A 39 6.57 -14.73 -0.40
C ALA A 39 7.71 -13.79 -0.83
N TYR A 40 7.82 -13.58 -2.11
CA TYR A 40 8.76 -12.61 -2.69
C TYR A 40 8.19 -11.99 -3.97
N ASN A 41 8.71 -10.85 -4.36
CA ASN A 41 8.41 -10.22 -5.65
C ASN A 41 9.44 -10.73 -6.66
N GLN A 42 8.97 -11.52 -7.65
CA GLN A 42 9.84 -12.16 -8.62
C GLN A 42 10.41 -11.17 -9.65
N GLU A 43 9.72 -10.07 -9.90
CA GLU A 43 10.13 -9.09 -10.94
C GLU A 43 9.81 -7.67 -10.47
N PRO A 44 10.65 -7.10 -9.59
CA PRO A 44 10.41 -5.78 -8.99
C PRO A 44 10.25 -4.66 -10.02
N ASP A 45 10.95 -4.74 -11.16
CA ASP A 45 10.93 -3.71 -12.20
C ASP A 45 9.59 -3.65 -12.95
N ALA A 46 8.85 -4.76 -13.00
CA ALA A 46 7.50 -4.82 -13.55
C ALA A 46 6.40 -4.37 -12.55
N CYS A 47 6.78 -3.94 -11.36
CA CYS A 47 5.83 -3.55 -10.32
C CYS A 47 5.12 -2.24 -10.65
N TRP A 48 3.79 -2.27 -10.69
CA TRP A 48 2.96 -1.07 -10.93
C TRP A 48 2.86 -0.12 -9.72
N GLU A 49 3.51 -0.46 -8.63
CA GLU A 49 3.52 0.37 -7.42
C GLU A 49 2.11 0.69 -6.87
N CYS A 50 1.16 -0.19 -7.05
CA CYS A 50 -0.21 0.00 -6.57
C CYS A 50 -0.35 -0.17 -5.05
N TYR A 51 0.67 -0.75 -4.39
CA TYR A 51 0.77 -1.01 -2.95
C TYR A 51 -0.36 -1.87 -2.36
N SER A 52 -1.12 -2.57 -3.16
CA SER A 52 -2.20 -3.44 -2.70
C SER A 52 -1.67 -4.58 -1.82
N CYS A 53 -0.56 -5.21 -2.23
CA CYS A 53 0.12 -6.26 -1.45
C CYS A 53 0.64 -5.74 -0.10
N VAL A 54 1.12 -4.49 -0.07
CA VAL A 54 1.62 -3.83 1.15
C VAL A 54 0.48 -3.63 2.15
N LYS A 55 -0.69 -3.20 1.68
CA LYS A 55 -1.86 -2.93 2.51
C LYS A 55 -2.55 -4.19 3.03
N ILE A 56 -2.55 -5.27 2.24
CA ILE A 56 -3.29 -6.48 2.59
C ILE A 56 -2.49 -7.41 3.53
N CYS A 57 -1.17 -7.29 3.59
CA CYS A 57 -0.33 -8.20 4.35
C CYS A 57 -0.67 -8.18 5.85
N PRO A 58 -1.16 -9.29 6.44
CA PRO A 58 -1.57 -9.32 7.84
C PRO A 58 -0.37 -9.23 8.80
N GLN A 59 0.80 -9.67 8.37
CA GLN A 59 2.04 -9.64 9.15
C GLN A 59 2.82 -8.33 9.00
N GLY A 60 2.37 -7.42 8.11
CA GLY A 60 3.15 -6.22 7.78
C GLY A 60 4.55 -6.54 7.24
N ALA A 61 4.68 -7.71 6.60
CA ALA A 61 5.94 -8.17 6.04
C ALA A 61 6.28 -7.52 4.70
N VAL A 62 5.25 -7.04 3.97
CA VAL A 62 5.47 -6.37 2.68
C VAL A 62 5.65 -4.87 2.90
N PHE A 63 6.69 -4.32 2.33
CA PHE A 63 7.04 -2.91 2.44
C PHE A 63 7.58 -2.38 1.12
N VAL A 64 7.75 -1.08 0.99
CA VAL A 64 8.34 -0.44 -0.19
C VAL A 64 9.67 0.21 0.16
N ARG A 65 10.60 0.16 -0.78
CA ARG A 65 11.89 0.83 -0.68
C ARG A 65 11.94 2.02 -1.62
N GLY A 66 12.57 3.10 -1.17
CA GLY A 66 13.08 4.12 -2.08
C GLY A 66 14.22 3.52 -2.90
N TYR A 67 14.01 3.42 -4.18
CA TYR A 67 14.92 2.74 -5.11
C TYR A 67 15.14 3.66 -6.30
N ASP A 68 16.38 3.79 -6.70
CA ASP A 68 16.79 4.31 -7.99
C ASP A 68 17.48 3.17 -8.73
N ASP A 69 17.54 3.20 -10.05
CA ASP A 69 18.03 2.12 -10.91
C ASP A 69 19.42 1.59 -10.52
N PHE A 70 20.19 2.39 -9.82
CA PHE A 70 21.56 2.05 -9.46
C PHE A 70 21.81 1.87 -7.95
N VAL A 71 21.05 2.53 -7.07
CA VAL A 71 21.31 2.54 -5.64
C VAL A 71 20.04 2.60 -4.82
N PRO A 72 19.87 1.75 -3.79
CA PRO A 72 18.80 1.93 -2.82
C PRO A 72 18.90 3.31 -2.18
N MET A 73 17.83 4.11 -2.27
CA MET A 73 17.78 5.46 -1.69
C MET A 73 17.81 5.45 -0.17
N GLY A 74 17.74 4.28 0.46
CA GLY A 74 17.81 4.11 1.90
C GLY A 74 16.53 4.50 2.66
N GLY A 75 15.52 5.04 1.96
CA GLY A 75 14.20 5.27 2.52
C GLY A 75 13.35 3.99 2.49
N GLN A 76 12.48 3.81 3.51
CA GLN A 76 11.58 2.67 3.60
C GLN A 76 10.22 3.12 4.11
N VAL A 77 9.17 2.46 3.67
CA VAL A 77 7.81 2.70 4.15
C VAL A 77 7.21 1.37 4.58
N HIS A 78 6.83 1.29 5.84
CA HIS A 78 6.26 0.10 6.45
C HIS A 78 4.82 0.38 6.89
N PRO A 79 3.84 -0.37 6.39
CA PRO A 79 2.48 -0.29 6.87
C PRO A 79 2.27 -1.20 8.08
N MET A 80 1.36 -0.80 8.94
CA MET A 80 0.80 -1.65 9.98
C MET A 80 -0.70 -1.48 9.97
N ARG A 81 -1.42 -2.53 9.61
CA ARG A 81 -2.88 -2.53 9.57
C ARG A 81 -3.45 -2.98 10.90
N SER A 82 -4.39 -2.20 11.44
CA SER A 82 -5.30 -2.62 12.51
C SER A 82 -6.71 -2.90 11.93
N SER A 83 -7.69 -3.16 12.78
CA SER A 83 -9.08 -3.36 12.34
C SER A 83 -9.67 -2.13 11.63
N ASN A 84 -9.38 -0.94 12.13
CA ASN A 84 -10.01 0.30 11.69
C ASN A 84 -9.06 1.30 11.03
N ASP A 85 -7.76 1.09 11.17
CA ASP A 85 -6.74 2.04 10.75
C ASP A 85 -5.59 1.35 10.05
N ILE A 86 -4.87 2.12 9.25
CA ILE A 86 -3.57 1.75 8.74
C ILE A 86 -2.54 2.80 9.17
N MET A 87 -1.47 2.36 9.80
CA MET A 87 -0.36 3.22 10.18
C MET A 87 0.80 3.02 9.23
N TRP A 88 1.23 4.10 8.63
CA TRP A 88 2.41 4.14 7.78
C TRP A 88 3.60 4.66 8.57
N THR A 89 4.65 3.87 8.64
CA THR A 89 5.93 4.28 9.22
C THR A 89 6.92 4.54 8.09
N VAL A 90 7.30 5.79 7.92
CA VAL A 90 8.32 6.21 6.96
C VAL A 90 9.65 6.29 7.69
N LYS A 91 10.61 5.50 7.25
CA LYS A 91 12.00 5.55 7.72
C LYS A 91 12.83 6.29 6.67
N PHE A 92 13.37 7.43 7.03
CA PHE A 92 14.23 8.22 6.16
C PHE A 92 15.66 7.66 6.14
N ARG A 93 16.43 8.04 5.13
CA ARG A 93 17.85 7.66 4.99
C ARG A 93 18.71 8.06 6.18
N ASN A 94 18.41 9.19 6.81
CA ASN A 94 19.11 9.69 8.01
C ASN A 94 18.69 9.01 9.31
N GLY A 95 17.85 7.96 9.24
CA GLY A 95 17.34 7.24 10.40
C GLY A 95 16.11 7.85 11.07
N ASN A 96 15.69 9.05 10.69
CA ASN A 96 14.49 9.66 11.23
C ASN A 96 13.25 8.85 10.85
N LEU A 97 12.27 8.82 11.77
CA LEU A 97 11.00 8.13 11.58
C LEU A 97 9.86 9.15 11.60
N LYS A 98 8.94 9.04 10.63
CA LYS A 98 7.63 9.68 10.68
C LYS A 98 6.54 8.63 10.61
N ARG A 99 5.46 8.86 11.34
CA ARG A 99 4.29 7.98 11.37
C ARG A 99 3.04 8.75 11.01
N PHE A 100 2.23 8.14 10.17
CA PHE A 100 0.95 8.68 9.73
C PHE A 100 -0.11 7.60 9.96
N LYS A 101 -1.22 7.97 10.57
CA LYS A 101 -2.33 7.08 10.85
C LYS A 101 -3.53 7.52 10.02
N PHE A 102 -4.09 6.60 9.25
CA PHE A 102 -5.27 6.85 8.42
C PHE A 102 -6.36 5.84 8.74
N PRO A 103 -7.62 6.26 8.85
CA PRO A 103 -8.73 5.33 8.99
C PRO A 103 -8.91 4.53 7.68
N ILE A 104 -9.26 3.25 7.82
CA ILE A 104 -9.65 2.42 6.69
C ILE A 104 -11.07 2.81 6.33
N ARG A 105 -11.25 3.49 5.21
CA ARG A 105 -12.55 3.95 4.73
C ARG A 105 -13.33 2.84 4.03
N THR A 106 -13.57 1.74 4.72
CA THR A 106 -14.49 0.71 4.23
C THR A 106 -15.94 0.98 4.63
N THR A 107 -16.13 1.87 5.63
CA THR A 107 -17.43 2.31 6.12
C THR A 107 -17.41 3.81 6.33
N VAL A 108 -18.48 4.49 6.00
CA VAL A 108 -18.71 5.87 6.43
C VAL A 108 -18.86 5.83 7.94
N GLU A 109 -18.16 6.71 8.67
CA GLU A 109 -18.21 6.80 10.12
C GLU A 109 -19.67 6.97 10.57
N GLY A 110 -20.17 6.06 11.41
CA GLY A 110 -21.56 6.04 11.85
C GLY A 110 -22.54 5.32 10.91
N ALA A 111 -22.12 4.78 9.78
CA ALA A 111 -23.00 4.01 8.90
C ALA A 111 -23.18 2.58 9.42
N ALA A 112 -24.44 2.15 9.59
CA ALA A 112 -24.79 0.78 9.94
C ALA A 112 -24.49 -0.22 8.80
N ASN A 113 -24.27 0.26 7.58
CA ASN A 113 -24.00 -0.55 6.40
C ASN A 113 -22.91 0.08 5.54
N ALA A 114 -21.84 -0.67 5.28
CA ALA A 114 -20.70 -0.24 4.45
C ALA A 114 -21.07 0.07 2.99
N TYR A 115 -22.21 -0.43 2.55
CA TYR A 115 -22.69 -0.34 1.17
C TYR A 115 -23.80 0.70 0.97
N VAL A 116 -24.05 1.56 1.94
CA VAL A 116 -24.91 2.72 1.69
C VAL A 116 -24.21 3.56 0.63
N ALA A 117 -24.76 3.55 -0.57
CA ALA A 117 -24.23 4.31 -1.69
C ALA A 117 -24.04 5.76 -1.27
N GLN A 118 -22.81 6.22 -1.28
CA GLN A 118 -22.53 7.65 -1.18
C GLN A 118 -23.28 8.31 -2.35
N LYS A 119 -24.01 9.37 -2.04
CA LYS A 119 -24.64 10.18 -3.10
C LYS A 119 -23.53 10.54 -4.08
N GLY A 120 -23.60 10.00 -5.29
CA GLY A 120 -22.62 10.31 -6.33
C GLY A 120 -22.52 11.81 -6.51
N ALA A 121 -21.32 12.32 -6.76
CA ALA A 121 -21.14 13.71 -7.13
C ALA A 121 -22.01 14.01 -8.34
N SER A 122 -22.82 15.07 -8.28
CA SER A 122 -23.57 15.55 -9.42
C SER A 122 -22.62 16.28 -10.38
N LEU A 123 -22.83 16.11 -11.67
CA LEU A 123 -22.13 16.91 -12.68
C LEU A 123 -22.47 18.41 -12.60
N ASP A 124 -23.57 18.74 -11.90
CA ASP A 124 -24.01 20.13 -11.65
C ASP A 124 -23.44 20.69 -10.32
N ASP A 125 -22.51 19.97 -9.70
CA ASP A 125 -21.94 20.40 -8.42
C ASP A 125 -21.08 21.66 -8.61
N GLU A 126 -21.36 22.71 -7.85
CA GLU A 126 -20.64 23.99 -7.94
C GLU A 126 -19.12 23.83 -7.81
N CYS A 127 -18.67 22.79 -7.09
CA CYS A 127 -17.24 22.53 -6.92
C CYS A 127 -16.53 22.16 -8.25
N LEU A 128 -17.28 21.69 -9.26
CA LEU A 128 -16.74 21.40 -10.59
C LEU A 128 -16.59 22.65 -11.45
N LEU A 129 -17.26 23.74 -11.07
CA LEU A 129 -17.20 25.03 -11.78
C LEU A 129 -16.15 25.97 -11.20
N LEU A 130 -15.56 25.60 -10.05
CA LEU A 130 -14.49 26.38 -9.44
C LEU A 130 -13.18 26.19 -10.22
N GLU A 131 -12.56 27.31 -10.61
CA GLU A 131 -11.20 27.27 -11.15
C GLU A 131 -10.26 26.62 -10.14
N SER A 132 -9.42 25.70 -10.63
CA SER A 132 -8.43 25.05 -9.78
C SER A 132 -7.47 26.10 -9.21
N ASN A 133 -7.40 26.20 -7.89
CA ASN A 133 -6.42 27.03 -7.17
C ASN A 133 -4.98 26.49 -7.23
N LEU A 134 -4.66 25.71 -8.25
CA LEU A 134 -3.29 25.28 -8.47
C LEU A 134 -2.48 26.48 -8.95
N PRO A 135 -1.45 26.90 -8.20
CA PRO A 135 -0.60 27.99 -8.64
C PRO A 135 0.08 27.59 -9.95
N THR A 136 -0.29 28.24 -11.02
CA THR A 136 0.45 28.11 -12.29
C THR A 136 1.87 28.60 -12.08
N PRO A 137 2.90 27.81 -12.42
CA PRO A 137 4.26 28.30 -12.36
C PRO A 137 4.35 29.55 -13.26
N LYS A 138 4.79 30.65 -12.69
CA LYS A 138 5.14 31.82 -13.49
C LYS A 138 6.42 31.46 -14.26
N ILE A 139 6.29 31.35 -15.58
CA ILE A 139 7.41 31.19 -16.51
C ILE A 139 8.15 32.53 -16.58
#